data_be1d5ed405660f84546ca8e9821086c0
#
_entry.id   be1d5ed405660f84546ca8e9821086c0
#
_cell.length_a   1.000
_cell.length_b   1.000
_cell.length_c   1.000
_cell.angle_alpha   90.00
_cell.angle_beta   90.00
_cell.angle_gamma   90.00
#
_symmetry.space_group_name_H-M   'P 1'
#
loop_
_entity.id
_entity.type
_entity.pdbx_description
1 polymer ?
#
loop_
_entity_poly.entity_id
_entity_poly.type
_entity_poly.pdbx_seq_one_letter_code
_entity_poly.pdbx_strand_id
1 'polypeptide(L)'
;MENVTQKRTPGEWRELFSSQEFEEAYEYGGDDLGAVYQTQGTDFALWAPTAERAELLLYRAGSAEEGAAEPFDRTEAVRTEKGVFRVHKNGDLSGVYYTWLVTANGQKQETADPYAKAAGVNGQRSMVIDLKKAEPEGWDKDQEKLPKAPAPVVWEVHVGDFSHDPQSGVSEENRGKYKAFSEKDTCLDGNTENPTCMSWLKWLGVTHVQILPMYDYGSVDETGKKLQYNWGYDPMNYFVPEGSYATDPYHGEVRVRECREMIQALHRAGIRVIMDVVYNHMYRYENVLNNTVP
;
A
#
# COMPACT_ATOMS: atom_id res chain seq x y z
N MET A 1 11.61 -12.79 30.11
CA MET A 1 10.16 -12.69 29.92
C MET A 1 9.57 -14.11 29.87
N GLU A 2 8.47 -14.38 30.55
CA GLU A 2 7.73 -15.63 30.39
C GLU A 2 7.31 -15.82 28.95
N ASN A 3 7.08 -17.05 28.53
CA ASN A 3 6.85 -17.47 27.15
C ASN A 3 5.85 -16.54 26.40
N VAL A 4 6.35 -15.63 25.57
CA VAL A 4 5.56 -14.63 24.85
C VAL A 4 4.56 -15.26 23.85
N THR A 5 4.79 -16.51 23.44
CA THR A 5 3.95 -17.25 22.50
C THR A 5 2.81 -18.04 23.18
N GLN A 6 2.67 -17.98 24.53
CA GLN A 6 1.56 -18.68 25.18
C GLN A 6 0.21 -18.04 24.83
N LYS A 7 -0.83 -18.90 24.84
CA LYS A 7 -2.22 -18.43 24.63
C LYS A 7 -2.65 -17.46 25.71
N ARG A 8 -3.29 -16.38 25.29
CA ARG A 8 -3.79 -15.30 26.14
C ARG A 8 -5.18 -14.86 25.74
N THR A 9 -5.92 -14.33 26.69
CA THR A 9 -7.15 -13.59 26.46
C THR A 9 -6.85 -12.19 25.91
N PRO A 10 -7.82 -11.50 25.29
CA PRO A 10 -7.62 -10.13 24.82
C PRO A 10 -7.16 -9.15 25.91
N GLY A 11 -7.59 -9.34 27.16
CA GLY A 11 -7.15 -8.52 28.30
C GLY A 11 -5.67 -8.72 28.61
N GLU A 12 -5.21 -9.98 28.67
CA GLU A 12 -3.81 -10.34 28.91
C GLU A 12 -2.90 -9.88 27.76
N TRP A 13 -3.38 -9.89 26.49
CA TRP A 13 -2.63 -9.32 25.38
C TRP A 13 -2.45 -7.81 25.53
N ARG A 14 -3.51 -7.08 25.90
CA ARG A 14 -3.45 -5.64 26.11
C ARG A 14 -2.45 -5.28 27.23
N GLU A 15 -2.47 -6.03 28.34
CA GLU A 15 -1.54 -5.83 29.44
C GLU A 15 -0.10 -6.08 29.01
N LEU A 16 0.15 -7.19 28.30
CA LEU A 16 1.47 -7.52 27.78
C LEU A 16 2.02 -6.42 26.86
N PHE A 17 1.24 -5.99 25.86
CA PHE A 17 1.68 -4.99 24.88
C PHE A 17 1.87 -3.59 25.47
N SER A 18 1.21 -3.29 26.59
CA SER A 18 1.40 -2.03 27.31
C SER A 18 2.57 -2.08 28.31
N SER A 19 3.24 -3.20 28.45
CA SER A 19 4.34 -3.35 29.40
C SER A 19 5.66 -2.84 28.83
N GLN A 20 6.41 -2.10 29.64
CA GLN A 20 7.77 -1.66 29.29
C GLN A 20 8.70 -2.85 28.99
N GLU A 21 8.52 -3.96 29.69
CA GLU A 21 9.29 -5.19 29.49
C GLU A 21 9.10 -5.78 28.10
N PHE A 22 7.87 -5.72 27.55
CA PHE A 22 7.60 -6.16 26.18
C PHE A 22 8.24 -5.22 25.17
N GLU A 23 8.11 -3.93 25.35
CA GLU A 23 8.72 -2.92 24.48
C GLU A 23 10.24 -3.07 24.43
N GLU A 24 10.92 -3.11 25.59
CA GLU A 24 12.38 -3.29 25.66
C GLU A 24 12.85 -4.63 25.02
N ALA A 25 12.06 -5.69 25.16
CA ALA A 25 12.41 -7.00 24.62
C ALA A 25 12.20 -7.10 23.11
N TYR A 26 11.16 -6.46 22.55
CA TYR A 26 10.69 -6.71 21.19
C TYR A 26 10.67 -5.48 20.29
N GLU A 27 10.91 -4.26 20.77
CA GLU A 27 11.11 -3.09 19.91
C GLU A 27 12.15 -3.41 18.82
N TYR A 28 11.73 -3.26 17.57
CA TYR A 28 12.58 -3.51 16.41
C TYR A 28 12.81 -2.21 15.64
N GLY A 29 14.05 -1.74 15.63
CA GLY A 29 14.44 -0.49 14.96
C GLY A 29 15.10 -0.67 13.60
N GLY A 30 15.00 -1.86 12.98
CA GLY A 30 15.51 -2.11 11.63
C GLY A 30 14.59 -1.53 10.55
N ASP A 31 15.15 -1.32 9.36
CA ASP A 31 14.46 -0.80 8.17
C ASP A 31 14.25 -1.87 7.08
N ASP A 32 14.37 -3.14 7.45
CA ASP A 32 14.40 -4.30 6.57
C ASP A 32 13.16 -5.22 6.69
N LEU A 33 12.07 -4.73 7.31
CA LEU A 33 10.81 -5.47 7.36
C LEU A 33 10.09 -5.48 6.00
N GLY A 34 9.35 -6.56 5.74
CA GLY A 34 8.76 -6.82 4.43
C GLY A 34 9.70 -7.58 3.50
N ALA A 35 9.53 -7.39 2.20
CA ALA A 35 10.38 -7.98 1.17
C ALA A 35 11.44 -6.96 0.70
N VAL A 36 12.70 -7.22 1.00
CA VAL A 36 13.86 -6.45 0.50
C VAL A 36 14.42 -7.14 -0.73
N TYR A 37 14.05 -6.62 -1.89
CA TYR A 37 14.38 -7.20 -3.19
C TYR A 37 15.79 -6.81 -3.66
N GLN A 38 16.49 -7.80 -4.20
CA GLN A 38 17.66 -7.66 -5.05
C GLN A 38 17.59 -8.66 -6.20
N THR A 39 18.24 -8.40 -7.34
CA THR A 39 18.20 -9.28 -8.51
C THR A 39 18.71 -10.71 -8.22
N GLN A 40 19.64 -10.84 -7.27
CA GLN A 40 20.23 -12.13 -6.88
C GLN A 40 19.44 -12.87 -5.82
N GLY A 41 18.55 -12.18 -5.10
CA GLY A 41 17.76 -12.78 -4.03
C GLY A 41 16.89 -11.75 -3.32
N THR A 42 15.93 -12.24 -2.55
CA THR A 42 15.03 -11.42 -1.75
C THR A 42 15.07 -11.87 -0.30
N ASP A 43 15.27 -10.94 0.61
CA ASP A 43 15.15 -11.14 2.04
C ASP A 43 13.74 -10.77 2.48
N PHE A 44 13.07 -11.68 3.17
CA PHE A 44 11.73 -11.48 3.74
C PHE A 44 11.84 -11.43 5.25
N ALA A 45 11.24 -10.42 5.87
CA ALA A 45 11.25 -10.26 7.31
C ALA A 45 9.86 -9.86 7.82
N LEU A 46 9.32 -10.64 8.76
CA LEU A 46 8.05 -10.39 9.44
C LEU A 46 8.30 -10.19 10.93
N TRP A 47 7.95 -9.03 11.46
CA TRP A 47 7.92 -8.80 12.91
C TRP A 47 6.62 -9.35 13.50
N ALA A 48 6.71 -10.43 14.25
CA ALA A 48 5.59 -11.10 14.88
C ALA A 48 6.03 -11.76 16.20
N PRO A 49 6.37 -10.97 17.23
CA PRO A 49 7.00 -11.48 18.47
C PRO A 49 6.17 -12.51 19.21
N THR A 50 4.85 -12.47 19.10
CA THR A 50 3.93 -13.40 19.76
C THR A 50 3.62 -14.65 18.93
N ALA A 51 4.05 -14.71 17.67
CA ALA A 51 3.83 -15.88 16.83
C ALA A 51 4.70 -17.06 17.29
N GLU A 52 4.11 -18.25 17.24
CA GLU A 52 4.79 -19.53 17.49
C GLU A 52 5.62 -19.93 16.27
N ARG A 53 5.07 -19.67 15.08
CA ARG A 53 5.63 -20.07 13.79
C ARG A 53 5.15 -19.16 12.68
N ALA A 54 5.99 -18.94 11.67
CA ALA A 54 5.65 -18.29 10.42
C ALA A 54 6.21 -19.07 9.22
N GLU A 55 5.45 -19.15 8.14
CA GLU A 55 5.84 -19.78 6.87
C GLU A 55 5.63 -18.77 5.74
N LEU A 56 6.61 -18.57 4.90
CA LEU A 56 6.49 -17.78 3.66
C LEU A 56 5.87 -18.66 2.57
N LEU A 57 4.83 -18.16 1.91
CA LEU A 57 4.19 -18.80 0.76
C LEU A 57 4.39 -17.92 -0.48
N LEU A 58 4.87 -18.51 -1.59
CA LEU A 58 5.09 -17.80 -2.84
C LEU A 58 4.08 -18.24 -3.91
N TYR A 59 3.54 -17.24 -4.65
CA TYR A 59 2.49 -17.43 -5.65
C TYR A 59 2.88 -16.79 -6.99
N ARG A 60 2.31 -17.30 -8.08
CA ARG A 60 2.53 -16.78 -9.44
C ARG A 60 1.56 -15.66 -9.83
N ALA A 61 0.50 -15.44 -9.05
CA ALA A 61 -0.51 -14.42 -9.31
C ALA A 61 -1.01 -13.78 -8.00
N GLY A 62 -1.61 -12.59 -8.12
CA GLY A 62 -2.05 -11.76 -7.01
C GLY A 62 -3.28 -12.29 -6.27
N SER A 63 -4.05 -13.17 -6.91
CA SER A 63 -5.22 -13.81 -6.32
C SER A 63 -5.34 -15.28 -6.74
N ALA A 64 -6.25 -16.01 -6.07
CA ALA A 64 -6.56 -17.40 -6.40
C ALA A 64 -7.34 -17.50 -7.72
N GLU A 65 -8.16 -16.52 -8.02
CA GLU A 65 -9.01 -16.46 -9.22
C GLU A 65 -8.19 -16.34 -10.52
N GLU A 66 -6.97 -15.83 -10.43
CA GLU A 66 -6.02 -15.77 -11.57
C GLU A 66 -5.34 -17.12 -11.88
N GLY A 67 -5.84 -18.24 -11.31
CA GLY A 67 -5.35 -19.58 -11.58
C GLY A 67 -4.15 -20.00 -10.72
N ALA A 68 -3.84 -19.28 -9.67
CA ALA A 68 -2.73 -19.58 -8.74
C ALA A 68 -3.26 -19.84 -7.31
N ALA A 69 -4.21 -20.77 -7.17
CA ALA A 69 -4.81 -21.09 -5.86
C ALA A 69 -3.78 -21.61 -4.86
N GLU A 70 -2.81 -22.42 -5.31
CA GLU A 70 -1.80 -23.03 -4.45
C GLU A 70 -0.44 -22.31 -4.58
N PRO A 71 0.32 -22.18 -3.48
CA PRO A 71 1.68 -21.66 -3.54
C PRO A 71 2.59 -22.63 -4.29
N PHE A 72 3.48 -22.09 -5.12
CA PHE A 72 4.51 -22.92 -5.78
C PHE A 72 5.74 -23.17 -4.91
N ASP A 73 5.89 -22.42 -3.83
CA ASP A 73 6.94 -22.59 -2.83
C ASP A 73 6.39 -22.27 -1.43
N ARG A 74 6.84 -23.05 -0.45
CA ARG A 74 6.54 -22.87 0.97
C ARG A 74 7.81 -23.05 1.77
N THR A 75 8.15 -22.08 2.60
CA THR A 75 9.35 -22.10 3.43
C THR A 75 9.07 -21.67 4.86
N GLU A 76 9.46 -22.49 5.81
CA GLU A 76 9.42 -22.13 7.22
C GLU A 76 10.44 -21.03 7.51
N ALA A 77 9.99 -19.99 8.18
CA ALA A 77 10.83 -18.86 8.56
C ALA A 77 11.60 -19.15 9.85
N VAL A 78 12.83 -18.64 9.90
CA VAL A 78 13.67 -18.70 11.08
C VAL A 78 13.33 -17.52 11.99
N ARG A 79 12.96 -17.80 13.25
CA ARG A 79 12.80 -16.77 14.26
C ARG A 79 14.17 -16.26 14.69
N THR A 80 14.36 -14.97 14.63
CA THR A 80 15.60 -14.26 15.02
C THR A 80 15.38 -13.34 16.23
N GLU A 81 16.25 -12.35 16.41
CA GLU A 81 16.15 -11.37 17.48
C GLU A 81 14.85 -10.55 17.42
N LYS A 82 14.43 -10.02 18.55
CA LYS A 82 13.24 -9.13 18.67
C LYS A 82 11.94 -9.73 18.13
N GLY A 83 11.87 -11.05 17.92
CA GLY A 83 10.68 -11.73 17.40
C GLY A 83 10.46 -11.56 15.91
N VAL A 84 11.51 -11.22 15.15
CA VAL A 84 11.45 -11.16 13.67
C VAL A 84 11.62 -12.56 13.09
N PHE A 85 10.77 -12.93 12.14
CA PHE A 85 10.89 -14.15 11.34
C PHE A 85 11.50 -13.82 9.98
N ARG A 86 12.51 -14.59 9.55
CA ARG A 86 13.28 -14.32 8.33
C ARG A 86 13.33 -15.49 7.38
N VAL A 87 13.24 -15.19 6.08
CA VAL A 87 13.48 -16.13 4.98
C VAL A 87 14.31 -15.44 3.91
N HIS A 88 15.35 -16.12 3.41
CA HIS A 88 16.07 -15.70 2.20
C HIS A 88 15.68 -16.59 1.03
N LYS A 89 15.46 -16.01 -0.14
CA LYS A 89 15.23 -16.71 -1.40
C LYS A 89 16.19 -16.23 -2.47
N ASN A 90 16.89 -17.16 -3.12
CA ASN A 90 17.79 -16.86 -4.22
C ASN A 90 17.03 -16.62 -5.53
N GLY A 91 17.59 -15.81 -6.40
CA GLY A 91 17.08 -15.52 -7.75
C GLY A 91 16.21 -14.27 -7.82
N ASP A 92 15.86 -13.90 -9.04
CA ASP A 92 15.01 -12.74 -9.31
C ASP A 92 13.54 -13.08 -9.03
N LEU A 93 13.01 -12.51 -7.94
CA LEU A 93 11.62 -12.68 -7.54
C LEU A 93 10.74 -11.45 -7.84
N SER A 94 11.24 -10.47 -8.61
CA SER A 94 10.43 -9.31 -9.00
C SER A 94 9.12 -9.74 -9.67
N GLY A 95 7.98 -9.27 -9.17
CA GLY A 95 6.65 -9.66 -9.64
C GLY A 95 6.09 -10.95 -9.04
N VAL A 96 6.82 -11.64 -8.18
CA VAL A 96 6.31 -12.79 -7.44
C VAL A 96 5.44 -12.30 -6.29
N TYR A 97 4.27 -12.93 -6.11
CA TYR A 97 3.37 -12.65 -5.00
C TYR A 97 3.66 -13.55 -3.81
N TYR A 98 3.36 -13.05 -2.61
CA TYR A 98 3.62 -13.80 -1.39
C TYR A 98 2.64 -13.46 -0.26
N THR A 99 2.55 -14.39 0.68
CA THR A 99 1.85 -14.21 1.95
C THR A 99 2.65 -14.84 3.09
N TRP A 100 2.23 -14.53 4.31
CA TRP A 100 2.69 -15.20 5.51
C TRP A 100 1.60 -16.10 6.06
N LEU A 101 1.93 -17.36 6.35
CA LEU A 101 1.09 -18.28 7.10
C LEU A 101 1.56 -18.29 8.55
N VAL A 102 0.86 -17.57 9.41
CA VAL A 102 1.25 -17.32 10.79
C VAL A 102 0.47 -18.20 11.77
N THR A 103 1.15 -18.80 12.73
CA THR A 103 0.55 -19.48 13.87
C THR A 103 0.78 -18.63 15.11
N ALA A 104 -0.29 -18.11 15.71
CA ALA A 104 -0.25 -17.32 16.92
C ALA A 104 -1.51 -17.59 17.77
N ASN A 105 -1.36 -17.61 19.08
CA ASN A 105 -2.45 -17.88 20.02
C ASN A 105 -3.23 -19.19 19.70
N GLY A 106 -2.54 -20.17 19.11
CA GLY A 106 -3.13 -21.44 18.67
C GLY A 106 -4.03 -21.35 17.43
N GLN A 107 -4.05 -20.22 16.75
CA GLN A 107 -4.70 -20.04 15.45
C GLN A 107 -3.66 -20.03 14.35
N LYS A 108 -4.03 -20.59 13.19
CA LYS A 108 -3.21 -20.57 11.99
C LYS A 108 -3.96 -19.84 10.88
N GLN A 109 -3.38 -18.77 10.37
CA GLN A 109 -4.01 -17.95 9.37
C GLN A 109 -2.99 -17.44 8.34
N GLU A 110 -3.41 -17.42 7.09
CA GLU A 110 -2.68 -16.76 6.00
C GLU A 110 -3.04 -15.27 5.95
N THR A 111 -2.03 -14.43 5.75
CA THR A 111 -2.18 -12.97 5.71
C THR A 111 -1.21 -12.34 4.74
N ALA A 112 -1.58 -11.20 4.16
CA ALA A 112 -0.64 -10.32 3.48
C ALA A 112 0.42 -9.82 4.47
N ASP A 113 1.56 -9.37 3.95
CA ASP A 113 2.63 -8.78 4.73
C ASP A 113 2.26 -7.34 5.12
N PRO A 114 2.23 -6.98 6.41
CA PRO A 114 1.92 -5.62 6.85
C PRO A 114 2.91 -4.56 6.35
N TYR A 115 4.11 -4.98 5.94
CA TYR A 115 5.17 -4.10 5.41
C TYR A 115 5.29 -4.17 3.87
N ALA A 116 4.33 -4.80 3.18
CA ALA A 116 4.31 -4.86 1.72
C ALA A 116 4.30 -3.46 1.11
N LYS A 117 5.01 -3.27 0.00
CA LYS A 117 5.07 -2.03 -0.80
C LYS A 117 4.28 -2.12 -2.10
N ALA A 118 3.83 -3.32 -2.44
CA ALA A 118 2.95 -3.61 -3.55
C ALA A 118 2.11 -4.84 -3.24
N ALA A 119 0.92 -4.92 -3.81
CA ALA A 119 0.01 -6.05 -3.67
C ALA A 119 -0.67 -6.36 -5.00
N GLY A 120 -1.18 -7.57 -5.12
CA GLY A 120 -2.08 -7.98 -6.18
C GLY A 120 -3.48 -7.43 -6.00
N VAL A 121 -4.36 -7.81 -6.90
CA VAL A 121 -5.76 -7.39 -6.93
C VAL A 121 -6.46 -7.65 -5.58
N ASN A 122 -7.26 -6.69 -5.14
CA ASN A 122 -7.98 -6.70 -3.86
C ASN A 122 -7.05 -6.84 -2.64
N GLY A 123 -5.76 -6.49 -2.75
CA GLY A 123 -4.80 -6.47 -1.66
C GLY A 123 -4.56 -7.81 -0.94
N GLN A 124 -4.99 -8.94 -1.52
CA GLN A 124 -4.97 -10.24 -0.84
C GLN A 124 -3.57 -10.82 -0.67
N ARG A 125 -2.69 -10.56 -1.63
CA ARG A 125 -1.30 -11.03 -1.63
C ARG A 125 -0.36 -9.87 -1.82
N SER A 126 0.67 -9.82 -1.01
CA SER A 126 1.80 -8.91 -1.19
C SER A 126 2.59 -9.27 -2.44
N MET A 127 3.30 -8.32 -3.03
CA MET A 127 4.15 -8.56 -4.20
C MET A 127 5.58 -8.11 -3.92
N VAL A 128 6.55 -8.92 -4.35
CA VAL A 128 7.96 -8.53 -4.41
C VAL A 128 8.14 -7.53 -5.54
N ILE A 129 8.54 -6.31 -5.22
CA ILE A 129 8.64 -5.23 -6.19
C ILE A 129 10.08 -4.71 -6.31
N ASP A 130 10.54 -4.54 -7.54
CA ASP A 130 11.68 -3.68 -7.84
C ASP A 130 11.20 -2.23 -7.92
N LEU A 131 11.33 -1.49 -6.82
CA LEU A 131 10.88 -0.11 -6.73
C LEU A 131 11.53 0.82 -7.75
N LYS A 132 12.74 0.48 -8.27
CA LYS A 132 13.41 1.25 -9.32
C LYS A 132 12.70 1.11 -10.67
N LYS A 133 12.21 -0.10 -10.99
CA LYS A 133 11.42 -0.31 -12.22
C LYS A 133 10.05 0.38 -12.19
N ALA A 134 9.52 0.65 -11.00
CA ALA A 134 8.27 1.38 -10.80
C ALA A 134 8.48 2.92 -10.69
N GLU A 135 9.68 3.43 -10.94
CA GLU A 135 9.95 4.87 -10.99
C GLU A 135 9.56 5.46 -12.35
N PRO A 136 8.74 6.52 -12.39
CA PRO A 136 8.53 7.26 -13.62
C PRO A 136 9.79 8.02 -14.05
N GLU A 137 9.87 8.41 -15.31
CA GLU A 137 11.02 9.17 -15.83
C GLU A 137 11.26 10.46 -15.04
N GLY A 138 12.49 10.62 -14.52
CA GLY A 138 12.91 11.78 -13.74
C GLY A 138 12.42 11.78 -12.30
N TRP A 139 12.00 10.65 -11.78
CA TRP A 139 11.58 10.50 -10.37
C TRP A 139 12.70 10.84 -9.36
N ASP A 140 13.93 10.51 -9.69
CA ASP A 140 15.11 10.84 -8.90
C ASP A 140 15.27 12.36 -8.65
N LYS A 141 14.82 13.19 -9.60
CA LYS A 141 14.85 14.65 -9.51
C LYS A 141 13.59 15.24 -8.86
N ASP A 142 12.50 14.46 -8.77
CA ASP A 142 11.25 14.89 -8.18
C ASP A 142 11.35 15.15 -6.67
N GLN A 143 12.38 14.58 -6.03
CA GLN A 143 12.69 14.79 -4.62
C GLN A 143 13.32 16.16 -4.33
N GLU A 144 13.63 16.96 -5.35
CA GLU A 144 14.04 18.34 -5.17
C GLU A 144 12.93 19.13 -4.48
N LYS A 145 13.29 19.80 -3.40
CA LYS A 145 12.31 20.55 -2.60
C LYS A 145 11.66 21.64 -3.42
N LEU A 146 10.34 21.57 -3.57
CA LEU A 146 9.58 22.66 -4.14
C LEU A 146 9.84 23.97 -3.37
N PRO A 147 9.87 25.12 -4.08
CA PRO A 147 10.03 26.43 -3.44
C PRO A 147 9.02 26.63 -2.31
N LYS A 148 9.41 27.28 -1.22
CA LYS A 148 8.52 27.53 -0.09
C LYS A 148 7.33 28.38 -0.56
N ALA A 149 6.11 27.87 -0.33
CA ALA A 149 4.90 28.64 -0.64
C ALA A 149 4.75 29.80 0.36
N PRO A 150 4.36 30.99 -0.10
CA PRO A 150 4.20 32.16 0.77
C PRO A 150 3.09 31.97 1.79
N ALA A 151 1.97 31.33 1.39
CA ALA A 151 0.88 30.92 2.24
C ALA A 151 0.32 29.59 1.72
N PRO A 152 0.04 28.60 2.55
CA PRO A 152 -0.56 27.37 2.10
C PRO A 152 -2.04 27.58 1.74
N VAL A 153 -2.41 27.14 0.53
CA VAL A 153 -3.80 26.98 0.09
C VAL A 153 -3.96 25.49 -0.20
N VAL A 154 -4.75 24.82 0.62
CA VAL A 154 -4.93 23.36 0.57
C VAL A 154 -6.27 23.04 -0.10
N TRP A 155 -6.27 22.11 -1.03
CA TRP A 155 -7.45 21.53 -1.65
C TRP A 155 -7.50 20.05 -1.32
N GLU A 156 -8.60 19.59 -0.73
CA GLU A 156 -8.83 18.18 -0.49
C GLU A 156 -9.38 17.50 -1.73
N VAL A 157 -8.84 16.32 -2.07
CA VAL A 157 -9.16 15.60 -3.31
C VAL A 157 -9.35 14.12 -3.02
N HIS A 158 -10.45 13.55 -3.54
CA HIS A 158 -10.64 12.11 -3.71
C HIS A 158 -10.19 11.73 -5.12
N VAL A 159 -9.31 10.72 -5.26
CA VAL A 159 -8.73 10.35 -6.57
C VAL A 159 -9.80 10.00 -7.59
N GLY A 160 -10.80 9.21 -7.18
CA GLY A 160 -11.91 8.83 -8.05
C GLY A 160 -12.76 10.02 -8.51
N ASP A 161 -13.18 10.88 -7.58
CA ASP A 161 -14.06 12.01 -7.86
C ASP A 161 -13.40 13.09 -8.71
N PHE A 162 -12.08 13.21 -8.62
CA PHE A 162 -11.31 14.24 -9.33
C PHE A 162 -11.62 14.35 -10.82
N SER A 163 -11.92 13.21 -11.47
CA SER A 163 -12.08 13.14 -12.92
C SER A 163 -13.20 12.22 -13.38
N HIS A 164 -14.03 11.69 -12.47
CA HIS A 164 -15.02 10.65 -12.80
C HIS A 164 -16.10 11.13 -13.78
N ASP A 165 -16.44 12.42 -13.78
CA ASP A 165 -17.45 12.96 -14.69
C ASP A 165 -17.01 12.78 -16.16
N PRO A 166 -17.86 12.20 -17.03
CA PRO A 166 -17.57 12.07 -18.45
C PRO A 166 -17.25 13.39 -19.16
N GLN A 167 -17.76 14.50 -18.63
CA GLN A 167 -17.53 15.85 -19.17
C GLN A 167 -16.24 16.51 -18.63
N SER A 168 -15.49 15.82 -17.76
CA SER A 168 -14.25 16.34 -17.16
C SER A 168 -13.14 16.67 -18.18
N GLY A 169 -13.26 16.17 -19.41
CA GLY A 169 -12.21 16.29 -20.43
C GLY A 169 -11.08 15.28 -20.26
N VAL A 170 -11.11 14.45 -19.22
CA VAL A 170 -10.14 13.35 -19.03
C VAL A 170 -10.54 12.16 -19.90
N SER A 171 -9.53 11.48 -20.49
CA SER A 171 -9.74 10.29 -21.31
C SER A 171 -10.46 9.17 -20.51
N GLU A 172 -11.28 8.38 -21.18
CA GLU A 172 -12.15 7.39 -20.54
C GLU A 172 -11.34 6.37 -19.70
N GLU A 173 -10.21 5.93 -20.22
CA GLU A 173 -9.32 4.97 -19.54
C GLU A 173 -8.66 5.52 -18.27
N ASN A 174 -8.54 6.85 -18.15
CA ASN A 174 -7.89 7.50 -17.03
C ASN A 174 -8.86 8.13 -16.03
N ARG A 175 -10.18 8.15 -16.33
CA ARG A 175 -11.18 8.73 -15.41
C ARG A 175 -11.24 7.96 -14.09
N GLY A 176 -11.19 8.69 -13.00
CA GLY A 176 -11.17 8.13 -11.64
C GLY A 176 -9.88 7.42 -11.27
N LYS A 177 -8.79 7.60 -12.05
CA LYS A 177 -7.51 6.92 -11.87
C LYS A 177 -6.39 7.90 -11.51
N TYR A 178 -5.28 7.38 -10.97
CA TYR A 178 -4.05 8.15 -10.74
C TYR A 178 -3.60 8.91 -11.99
N LYS A 179 -3.74 8.31 -13.17
CA LYS A 179 -3.30 8.88 -14.44
C LYS A 179 -4.06 10.13 -14.86
N ALA A 180 -5.27 10.34 -14.35
CA ALA A 180 -6.03 11.57 -14.58
C ALA A 180 -5.26 12.83 -14.20
N PHE A 181 -4.43 12.76 -13.16
CA PHE A 181 -3.59 13.87 -12.68
C PHE A 181 -2.46 14.23 -13.66
N SER A 182 -2.11 13.36 -14.59
CA SER A 182 -1.09 13.58 -15.61
C SER A 182 -1.65 14.20 -16.90
N GLU A 183 -2.98 14.23 -17.07
CA GLU A 183 -3.61 14.83 -18.24
C GLU A 183 -3.60 16.36 -18.16
N LYS A 184 -3.35 16.99 -19.31
CA LYS A 184 -3.18 18.43 -19.40
C LYS A 184 -4.33 19.06 -20.16
N ASP A 185 -4.54 20.35 -19.89
CA ASP A 185 -5.47 21.20 -20.62
C ASP A 185 -6.92 20.68 -20.64
N THR A 186 -7.29 19.90 -19.60
CA THR A 186 -8.64 19.38 -19.41
C THR A 186 -9.62 20.50 -19.12
N CYS A 187 -10.81 20.42 -19.71
CA CYS A 187 -11.86 21.43 -19.58
C CYS A 187 -13.24 20.79 -19.75
N LEU A 188 -14.27 21.43 -19.18
CA LEU A 188 -15.64 20.96 -19.22
C LEU A 188 -16.19 21.06 -20.67
N ASP A 189 -16.66 19.93 -21.20
CA ASP A 189 -17.24 19.86 -22.55
C ASP A 189 -16.38 20.46 -23.66
N GLY A 190 -15.06 20.44 -23.53
CA GLY A 190 -14.13 21.06 -24.47
C GLY A 190 -14.09 22.59 -24.43
N ASN A 191 -14.74 23.22 -23.47
CA ASN A 191 -14.71 24.67 -23.30
C ASN A 191 -13.51 25.09 -22.44
N THR A 192 -12.50 25.66 -23.04
CA THR A 192 -11.25 26.07 -22.38
C THR A 192 -11.43 27.20 -21.34
N GLU A 193 -12.55 27.89 -21.32
CA GLU A 193 -12.88 28.87 -20.29
C GLU A 193 -13.29 28.20 -18.95
N ASN A 194 -13.66 26.91 -19.02
CA ASN A 194 -14.06 26.11 -17.88
C ASN A 194 -13.02 25.01 -17.60
N PRO A 195 -11.85 25.31 -17.02
CA PRO A 195 -10.82 24.33 -16.73
C PRO A 195 -11.32 23.30 -15.71
N THR A 196 -10.87 22.05 -15.87
CA THR A 196 -11.17 20.94 -14.95
C THR A 196 -9.88 20.32 -14.43
N CYS A 197 -9.98 19.44 -13.44
CA CYS A 197 -8.89 18.61 -12.94
C CYS A 197 -7.59 19.41 -12.68
N MET A 198 -6.47 19.02 -13.26
CA MET A 198 -5.17 19.70 -13.06
C MET A 198 -5.18 21.15 -13.56
N SER A 199 -5.92 21.44 -14.64
CA SER A 199 -6.08 22.81 -15.14
C SER A 199 -6.83 23.69 -14.15
N TRP A 200 -7.85 23.16 -13.48
CA TRP A 200 -8.58 23.83 -12.41
C TRP A 200 -7.70 24.12 -11.20
N LEU A 201 -6.94 23.14 -10.71
CA LEU A 201 -6.05 23.33 -9.57
C LEU A 201 -5.02 24.46 -9.81
N LYS A 202 -4.47 24.51 -11.02
CA LYS A 202 -3.54 25.58 -11.44
C LYS A 202 -4.23 26.94 -11.51
N TRP A 203 -5.43 26.99 -12.11
CA TRP A 203 -6.21 28.21 -12.24
C TRP A 203 -6.61 28.78 -10.86
N LEU A 204 -7.00 27.91 -9.93
CA LEU A 204 -7.36 28.29 -8.57
C LEU A 204 -6.14 28.73 -7.74
N GLY A 205 -4.94 28.35 -8.11
CA GLY A 205 -3.70 28.73 -7.44
C GLY A 205 -3.46 27.98 -6.13
N VAL A 206 -3.95 26.73 -6.00
CA VAL A 206 -3.67 25.89 -4.83
C VAL A 206 -2.19 25.55 -4.75
N THR A 207 -1.68 25.46 -3.53
CA THR A 207 -0.27 25.16 -3.27
C THR A 207 -0.05 23.74 -2.74
N HIS A 208 -1.11 23.13 -2.23
CA HIS A 208 -1.11 21.78 -1.66
C HIS A 208 -2.40 21.07 -2.06
N VAL A 209 -2.29 19.80 -2.36
CA VAL A 209 -3.42 18.87 -2.48
C VAL A 209 -3.33 17.86 -1.35
N GLN A 210 -4.36 17.79 -0.53
CA GLN A 210 -4.55 16.73 0.45
C GLN A 210 -5.36 15.64 -0.24
N ILE A 211 -4.73 14.49 -0.44
CA ILE A 211 -5.37 13.35 -1.09
C ILE A 211 -6.02 12.50 0.00
N LEU A 212 -7.34 12.31 -0.06
CA LEU A 212 -8.07 11.33 0.75
C LEU A 212 -7.38 9.98 0.66
N PRO A 213 -7.53 9.09 1.66
CA PRO A 213 -6.67 7.91 1.76
C PRO A 213 -6.45 7.21 0.43
N MET A 214 -5.19 7.10 0.01
CA MET A 214 -4.77 6.51 -1.26
C MET A 214 -3.97 5.21 -1.07
N TYR A 215 -3.90 4.72 0.16
CA TYR A 215 -3.42 3.37 0.45
C TYR A 215 -4.52 2.34 0.15
N ASP A 216 -4.12 1.09 0.04
CA ASP A 216 -5.00 -0.04 -0.24
C ASP A 216 -6.04 -0.24 0.88
N TYR A 217 -7.32 -0.18 0.53
CA TYR A 217 -8.46 -0.29 1.44
C TYR A 217 -9.42 -1.42 1.02
N GLY A 218 -10.28 -1.89 1.93
CA GLY A 218 -10.89 -3.20 1.82
C GLY A 218 -12.27 -3.28 1.22
N SER A 219 -13.06 -2.20 1.17
CA SER A 219 -14.48 -2.26 0.80
C SER A 219 -14.77 -2.04 -0.69
N VAL A 220 -13.77 -2.17 -1.54
CA VAL A 220 -13.89 -2.03 -3.00
C VAL A 220 -13.44 -3.32 -3.67
N ASP A 221 -14.19 -3.76 -4.66
CA ASP A 221 -13.75 -4.80 -5.59
C ASP A 221 -12.99 -4.14 -6.75
N GLU A 222 -11.67 -4.23 -6.71
CA GLU A 222 -10.78 -3.68 -7.73
C GLU A 222 -10.98 -4.29 -9.12
N THR A 223 -11.60 -5.48 -9.21
CA THR A 223 -11.93 -6.15 -10.49
C THR A 223 -13.18 -5.56 -11.13
N GLY A 224 -13.92 -4.76 -10.40
CA GLY A 224 -15.19 -4.20 -10.82
C GLY A 224 -15.07 -3.26 -12.02
N LYS A 225 -16.01 -3.39 -12.98
CA LYS A 225 -16.10 -2.50 -14.14
C LYS A 225 -16.69 -1.12 -13.80
N LYS A 226 -17.22 -0.95 -12.60
CA LYS A 226 -17.79 0.30 -12.11
C LYS A 226 -17.00 0.77 -10.91
N LEU A 227 -16.65 2.05 -10.89
CA LEU A 227 -16.08 2.68 -9.72
C LEU A 227 -17.04 2.49 -8.54
N GLN A 228 -16.55 1.84 -7.49
CA GLN A 228 -17.25 1.75 -6.22
C GLN A 228 -16.74 2.90 -5.36
N TYR A 229 -17.67 3.69 -4.83
CA TYR A 229 -17.29 4.85 -4.03
C TYR A 229 -16.86 4.43 -2.63
N ASN A 230 -15.66 4.80 -2.24
CA ASN A 230 -15.12 4.62 -0.90
C ASN A 230 -14.19 5.79 -0.57
N TRP A 231 -14.33 6.37 0.59
CA TRP A 231 -13.43 7.45 1.05
C TRP A 231 -12.03 6.95 1.42
N GLY A 232 -11.84 5.64 1.56
CA GLY A 232 -10.55 5.01 1.84
C GLY A 232 -10.21 4.90 3.33
N TYR A 233 -11.15 5.17 4.23
CA TYR A 233 -10.90 5.09 5.68
C TYR A 233 -11.10 3.69 6.28
N ASP A 234 -10.91 2.65 5.49
CA ASP A 234 -10.91 1.24 5.91
C ASP A 234 -9.64 0.52 5.42
N PRO A 235 -8.46 0.92 5.94
CA PRO A 235 -7.16 0.47 5.45
C PRO A 235 -6.99 -1.05 5.56
N MET A 236 -6.39 -1.63 4.52
CA MET A 236 -6.02 -3.04 4.47
C MET A 236 -4.49 -3.20 4.42
N ASN A 237 -3.82 -2.51 3.52
CA ASN A 237 -2.36 -2.51 3.38
C ASN A 237 -1.83 -1.07 3.37
N TYR A 238 -1.30 -0.60 4.50
CA TYR A 238 -0.93 0.81 4.71
C TYR A 238 0.16 1.36 3.78
N PHE A 239 1.07 0.51 3.30
CA PHE A 239 2.21 0.94 2.48
C PHE A 239 2.04 0.60 1.00
N VAL A 240 0.86 0.14 0.61
CA VAL A 240 0.49 -0.21 -0.76
C VAL A 240 -0.47 0.85 -1.30
N PRO A 241 -0.24 1.42 -2.48
CA PRO A 241 -1.23 2.30 -3.13
C PRO A 241 -2.51 1.54 -3.51
N GLU A 242 -3.65 2.21 -3.44
CA GLU A 242 -4.97 1.65 -3.77
C GLU A 242 -5.04 1.17 -5.23
N GLY A 243 -5.52 -0.06 -5.43
CA GLY A 243 -5.54 -0.69 -6.74
C GLY A 243 -6.70 -0.25 -7.63
N SER A 244 -7.85 0.14 -7.05
CA SER A 244 -8.99 0.63 -7.84
C SER A 244 -8.68 1.94 -8.59
N TYR A 245 -7.67 2.68 -8.15
CA TYR A 245 -7.18 3.88 -8.82
C TYR A 245 -6.11 3.60 -9.88
N ALA A 246 -5.61 2.38 -9.99
CA ALA A 246 -4.71 1.97 -11.06
C ALA A 246 -5.46 1.61 -12.35
N THR A 247 -4.81 1.75 -13.51
CA THR A 247 -5.38 1.31 -14.79
C THR A 247 -5.40 -0.21 -14.91
N ASP A 248 -4.52 -0.90 -14.17
CA ASP A 248 -4.46 -2.36 -14.07
C ASP A 248 -4.25 -2.76 -12.60
N PRO A 249 -5.30 -3.24 -11.90
CA PRO A 249 -5.19 -3.66 -10.50
C PRO A 249 -4.53 -5.03 -10.32
N TYR A 250 -4.45 -5.86 -11.38
CA TYR A 250 -3.88 -7.21 -11.28
C TYR A 250 -2.36 -7.21 -11.15
N HIS A 251 -1.68 -6.20 -11.72
CA HIS A 251 -0.23 -6.06 -11.67
C HIS A 251 0.19 -5.02 -10.63
N GLY A 252 0.65 -5.48 -9.48
CA GLY A 252 0.93 -4.63 -8.31
C GLY A 252 1.94 -3.49 -8.57
N GLU A 253 2.85 -3.62 -9.54
CA GLU A 253 3.77 -2.54 -9.94
C GLU A 253 3.07 -1.37 -10.63
N VAL A 254 1.90 -1.61 -11.26
CA VAL A 254 1.16 -0.56 -11.97
C VAL A 254 0.63 0.46 -10.99
N ARG A 255 -0.01 0.03 -9.90
CA ARG A 255 -0.52 0.94 -8.86
C ARG A 255 0.57 1.80 -8.24
N VAL A 256 1.77 1.22 -8.01
CA VAL A 256 2.91 1.95 -7.45
C VAL A 256 3.45 2.99 -8.43
N ARG A 257 3.61 2.62 -9.70
CA ARG A 257 4.10 3.52 -10.74
C ARG A 257 3.13 4.68 -11.00
N GLU A 258 1.85 4.39 -11.18
CA GLU A 258 0.84 5.40 -11.47
C GLU A 258 0.59 6.35 -10.30
N CYS A 259 0.63 5.87 -9.06
CA CYS A 259 0.60 6.72 -7.87
C CYS A 259 1.79 7.70 -7.86
N ARG A 260 3.00 7.23 -8.22
CA ARG A 260 4.19 8.10 -8.35
C ARG A 260 4.06 9.09 -9.51
N GLU A 261 3.49 8.69 -10.64
CA GLU A 261 3.19 9.58 -11.77
C GLU A 261 2.23 10.71 -11.37
N MET A 262 1.19 10.40 -10.58
CA MET A 262 0.27 11.38 -10.01
C MET A 262 1.01 12.40 -9.13
N ILE A 263 1.80 11.92 -8.19
CA ILE A 263 2.58 12.77 -7.27
C ILE A 263 3.54 13.66 -8.08
N GLN A 264 4.26 13.09 -9.04
CA GLN A 264 5.18 13.82 -9.89
C GLN A 264 4.47 14.88 -10.76
N ALA A 265 3.26 14.59 -11.27
CA ALA A 265 2.47 15.55 -12.03
C ALA A 265 2.06 16.76 -11.18
N LEU A 266 1.66 16.53 -9.92
CA LEU A 266 1.35 17.59 -8.96
C LEU A 266 2.61 18.42 -8.65
N HIS A 267 3.74 17.78 -8.38
CA HIS A 267 5.01 18.45 -8.11
C HIS A 267 5.49 19.29 -9.30
N ARG A 268 5.39 18.77 -10.53
CA ARG A 268 5.70 19.54 -11.77
C ARG A 268 4.78 20.73 -11.97
N ALA A 269 3.57 20.69 -11.41
CA ALA A 269 2.66 21.83 -11.37
C ALA A 269 2.95 22.83 -10.24
N GLY A 270 3.95 22.58 -9.40
CA GLY A 270 4.27 23.39 -8.22
C GLY A 270 3.39 23.12 -7.01
N ILE A 271 2.59 22.04 -7.04
CA ILE A 271 1.62 21.66 -6.00
C ILE A 271 2.22 20.54 -5.15
N ARG A 272 2.18 20.69 -3.84
CA ARG A 272 2.65 19.68 -2.87
C ARG A 272 1.54 18.69 -2.57
N VAL A 273 1.93 17.47 -2.22
CA VAL A 273 1.00 16.41 -1.84
C VAL A 273 1.03 16.23 -0.32
N ILE A 274 -0.16 16.17 0.27
CA ILE A 274 -0.40 15.75 1.64
C ILE A 274 -1.15 14.44 1.56
N MET A 275 -0.61 13.39 2.18
CA MET A 275 -1.27 12.10 2.29
C MET A 275 -2.14 12.07 3.53
N ASP A 276 -3.44 11.82 3.37
CA ASP A 276 -4.35 11.56 4.48
C ASP A 276 -4.22 10.11 4.93
N VAL A 277 -4.07 9.89 6.23
CA VAL A 277 -3.85 8.57 6.81
C VAL A 277 -4.64 8.36 8.09
N VAL A 278 -5.12 7.14 8.30
CA VAL A 278 -5.77 6.70 9.53
C VAL A 278 -5.06 5.45 10.08
N TYR A 279 -4.61 5.53 11.34
CA TYR A 279 -3.84 4.43 11.98
C TYR A 279 -4.57 3.80 13.16
N ASN A 280 -5.78 4.25 13.52
CA ASN A 280 -6.50 3.79 14.70
C ASN A 280 -7.38 2.56 14.45
N HIS A 281 -7.55 2.13 13.21
CA HIS A 281 -8.28 0.92 12.84
C HIS A 281 -7.85 0.41 11.45
N MET A 282 -8.27 -0.82 11.12
CA MET A 282 -8.08 -1.45 9.82
C MET A 282 -9.36 -2.17 9.38
N TYR A 283 -9.45 -2.53 8.10
CA TYR A 283 -10.63 -3.14 7.47
C TYR A 283 -11.06 -4.46 8.12
N ARG A 284 -10.09 -5.33 8.48
CA ARG A 284 -10.40 -6.66 9.07
C ARG A 284 -9.74 -6.80 10.42
N TYR A 285 -10.56 -6.89 11.46
CA TYR A 285 -10.10 -7.13 12.82
C TYR A 285 -9.76 -8.60 13.11
N GLU A 286 -10.26 -9.56 12.29
CA GLU A 286 -10.05 -11.00 12.51
C GLU A 286 -8.68 -11.49 12.03
N ASN A 287 -7.82 -10.63 11.52
CA ASN A 287 -6.47 -11.00 11.14
C ASN A 287 -5.66 -11.43 12.36
N VAL A 288 -4.96 -12.58 12.26
CA VAL A 288 -4.15 -13.13 13.35
C VAL A 288 -3.07 -12.14 13.82
N LEU A 289 -2.47 -11.38 12.93
CA LEU A 289 -1.47 -10.38 13.29
C LEU A 289 -2.11 -9.23 14.08
N ASN A 290 -3.27 -8.74 13.65
CA ASN A 290 -3.96 -7.66 14.33
C ASN A 290 -4.43 -8.01 15.75
N ASN A 291 -4.70 -9.29 16.02
CA ASN A 291 -5.23 -9.73 17.31
C ASN A 291 -4.13 -10.18 18.29
N THR A 292 -2.96 -10.51 17.81
CA THR A 292 -1.91 -11.16 18.62
C THR A 292 -0.52 -10.56 18.44
N VAL A 293 -0.39 -9.56 17.56
CA VAL A 293 0.84 -8.77 17.37
C VAL A 293 0.48 -7.30 17.61
N PRO A 294 1.26 -6.55 18.38
CA PRO A 294 0.99 -5.16 18.72
C PRO A 294 1.00 -4.23 17.52
#